data_3deff83c9f0aaa0610e67a010c5a7a5d
#
_entry.id   3deff83c9f0aaa0610e67a010c5a7a5d
#
_cell.length_a   1.000
_cell.length_b   1.000
_cell.length_c   1.000
_cell.angle_alpha   90.00
_cell.angle_beta   90.00
_cell.angle_gamma   90.00
#
_symmetry.space_group_name_H-M   'P 1'
#
loop_
_entity.id
_entity.type
_entity.pdbx_description
1 polymer ?
#
loop_
_entity_poly.entity_id
_entity_poly.type
_entity_poly.pdbx_seq_one_letter_code
_entity_poly.pdbx_strand_id
1 'polypeptide(L)'
;MTAGGRPAEPEVIWSRPQRAGRGPRPAHSRESIAAEAVRIADEEGIEAVSMRRVAAGIGAGTMSLYNYVPRKDDLYELMVDAVGGEYEFTRPTGDWRADLLALARQTRALMHRHPWLPRLLSPVHGFSPNALAYLEHNLDCLAPLDAPDGEKLELIAAINGMVSTYVAGELALAERARSLPWSEAAEAGVRASWLGSRLATGQYPRLAAALAGGAPPVPDAGLDMAAVFDRSVSRLLGAWGS
;
A
#
# COMPACT_ATOMS: atom_id res chain seq x y z
N MET A 1 5.01 49.00 -2.51
CA MET A 1 3.76 48.38 -3.01
C MET A 1 4.09 46.93 -3.34
N THR A 2 3.91 46.04 -2.37
CA THR A 2 4.11 44.58 -2.53
C THR A 2 2.87 44.02 -3.21
N ALA A 3 3.04 43.48 -4.42
CA ALA A 3 2.00 42.73 -5.12
C ALA A 3 1.63 41.51 -4.26
N GLY A 4 0.49 41.61 -3.57
CA GLY A 4 -0.11 40.49 -2.86
C GLY A 4 -0.52 39.43 -3.88
N GLY A 5 0.31 38.39 -4.04
CA GLY A 5 -0.05 37.20 -4.75
C GLY A 5 -1.28 36.61 -4.07
N ARG A 6 -2.36 36.39 -4.83
CA ARG A 6 -3.54 35.67 -4.36
C ARG A 6 -3.05 34.32 -3.81
N PRO A 7 -3.45 33.91 -2.59
CA PRO A 7 -3.09 32.59 -2.11
C PRO A 7 -3.50 31.55 -3.15
N ALA A 8 -2.60 30.62 -3.46
CA ALA A 8 -2.92 29.54 -4.38
C ALA A 8 -4.11 28.76 -3.81
N GLU A 9 -5.21 28.71 -4.56
CA GLU A 9 -6.37 27.91 -4.15
C GLU A 9 -5.97 26.42 -4.15
N PRO A 10 -6.37 25.64 -3.14
CA PRO A 10 -6.11 24.20 -3.12
C PRO A 10 -6.78 23.56 -4.34
N GLU A 11 -5.99 22.86 -5.14
CA GLU A 11 -6.45 22.19 -6.34
C GLU A 11 -5.88 20.78 -6.37
N VAL A 12 -6.73 19.80 -6.67
CA VAL A 12 -6.30 18.40 -6.85
C VAL A 12 -5.93 18.16 -8.31
N ILE A 13 -4.93 17.32 -8.55
CA ILE A 13 -4.42 17.04 -9.90
C ILE A 13 -5.52 16.53 -10.83
N TRP A 14 -6.52 15.84 -10.28
CA TRP A 14 -7.63 15.23 -11.01
C TRP A 14 -8.64 16.26 -11.57
N SER A 15 -8.78 17.43 -10.94
CA SER A 15 -9.66 18.51 -11.39
C SER A 15 -9.03 19.34 -12.51
N ARG A 16 -7.72 19.22 -12.74
CA ARG A 16 -7.02 19.96 -13.79
C ARG A 16 -7.28 19.33 -15.14
N PRO A 17 -7.79 20.09 -16.12
CA PRO A 17 -7.94 19.58 -17.47
C PRO A 17 -6.58 19.12 -18.01
N GLN A 18 -6.52 17.88 -18.48
CA GLN A 18 -5.42 17.47 -19.35
C GLN A 18 -5.52 18.37 -20.59
N ARG A 19 -4.49 19.18 -20.87
CA ARG A 19 -4.53 20.11 -22.01
C ARG A 19 -4.82 19.36 -23.31
N ALA A 20 -6.09 19.29 -23.68
CA ALA A 20 -6.51 19.06 -25.05
C ALA A 20 -6.37 20.41 -25.80
N GLY A 21 -5.13 20.84 -26.03
CA GLY A 21 -4.88 22.03 -26.83
C GLY A 21 -5.25 21.78 -28.32
N ARG A 22 -5.82 22.77 -29.01
CA ARG A 22 -5.81 22.84 -30.48
C ARG A 22 -4.33 22.92 -30.92
N GLY A 23 -3.69 21.74 -31.14
CA GLY A 23 -2.29 21.64 -31.51
C GLY A 23 -1.88 20.18 -31.72
N PRO A 24 -0.64 19.89 -32.12
CA PRO A 24 -0.11 18.55 -32.22
C PRO A 24 -0.34 17.80 -30.88
N ARG A 25 -0.60 16.48 -30.97
CA ARG A 25 -0.82 15.62 -29.79
C ARG A 25 0.26 15.88 -28.75
N PRO A 26 -0.08 16.12 -27.47
CA PRO A 26 0.93 16.34 -26.43
C PRO A 26 1.98 15.24 -26.49
N ALA A 27 3.26 15.60 -26.43
CA ALA A 27 4.35 14.63 -26.51
C ALA A 27 4.36 13.66 -25.31
N HIS A 28 3.73 14.05 -24.19
CA HIS A 28 3.64 13.28 -22.96
C HIS A 28 2.25 13.36 -22.36
N SER A 29 1.88 12.37 -21.55
CA SER A 29 0.63 12.32 -20.78
C SER A 29 0.93 12.10 -19.30
N ARG A 30 -0.05 12.33 -18.41
CA ARG A 30 0.09 12.03 -16.99
C ARG A 30 0.32 10.53 -16.75
N GLU A 31 -0.29 9.69 -17.56
CA GLU A 31 -0.12 8.25 -17.53
C GLU A 31 1.33 7.84 -17.85
N SER A 32 1.93 8.42 -18.89
CA SER A 32 3.32 8.14 -19.24
C SER A 32 4.32 8.67 -18.20
N ILE A 33 3.99 9.79 -17.56
CA ILE A 33 4.78 10.38 -16.45
C ILE A 33 4.68 9.47 -15.21
N ALA A 34 3.47 9.02 -14.86
CA ALA A 34 3.25 8.11 -13.74
C ALA A 34 3.97 6.77 -13.96
N ALA A 35 3.83 6.18 -15.14
CA ALA A 35 4.49 4.91 -15.49
C ALA A 35 6.02 4.99 -15.35
N GLU A 36 6.64 6.07 -15.82
CA GLU A 36 8.09 6.25 -15.66
C GLU A 36 8.48 6.46 -14.19
N ALA A 37 7.68 7.20 -13.43
CA ALA A 37 7.94 7.40 -12.00
C ALA A 37 7.81 6.10 -11.20
N VAL A 38 6.80 5.27 -11.51
CA VAL A 38 6.61 3.92 -10.95
C VAL A 38 7.82 3.05 -11.28
N ARG A 39 8.25 3.00 -12.56
CA ARG A 39 9.43 2.23 -12.97
C ARG A 39 10.69 2.63 -12.18
N ILE A 40 10.95 3.92 -12.03
CA ILE A 40 12.09 4.42 -11.23
C ILE A 40 11.96 3.97 -9.77
N ALA A 41 10.77 4.07 -9.19
CA ALA A 41 10.53 3.68 -7.81
C ALA A 41 10.72 2.18 -7.57
N ASP A 42 10.30 1.34 -8.53
CA ASP A 42 10.44 -0.11 -8.47
C ASP A 42 11.89 -0.57 -8.60
N GLU A 43 12.66 0.07 -9.50
CA GLU A 43 14.06 -0.30 -9.75
C GLU A 43 15.03 0.26 -8.71
N GLU A 44 14.80 1.47 -8.20
CA GLU A 44 15.79 2.24 -7.44
C GLU A 44 15.26 2.77 -6.10
N GLY A 45 13.99 2.52 -5.81
CA GLY A 45 13.30 3.02 -4.61
C GLY A 45 12.70 4.42 -4.77
N ILE A 46 11.77 4.74 -3.88
CA ILE A 46 10.99 6.00 -3.92
C ILE A 46 11.85 7.25 -3.79
N GLU A 47 13.00 7.14 -3.11
CA GLU A 47 13.92 8.27 -2.91
C GLU A 47 14.60 8.69 -4.21
N ALA A 48 14.72 7.79 -5.20
CA ALA A 48 15.25 8.10 -6.52
C ALA A 48 14.28 8.89 -7.39
N VAL A 49 12.98 8.91 -7.06
CA VAL A 49 11.94 9.62 -7.82
C VAL A 49 12.08 11.12 -7.63
N SER A 50 12.36 11.84 -8.70
CA SER A 50 12.41 13.29 -8.74
C SER A 50 11.89 13.82 -10.07
N MET A 51 11.35 15.03 -10.06
CA MET A 51 10.85 15.69 -11.28
C MET A 51 11.89 15.68 -12.41
N ARG A 52 13.17 15.95 -12.08
CA ARG A 52 14.26 15.94 -13.04
C ARG A 52 14.51 14.55 -13.63
N ARG A 53 14.49 13.51 -12.79
CA ARG A 53 14.76 12.14 -13.22
C ARG A 53 13.65 11.59 -14.10
N VAL A 54 12.39 11.80 -13.69
CA VAL A 54 11.20 11.42 -14.47
C VAL A 54 11.19 12.16 -15.82
N ALA A 55 11.44 13.48 -15.84
CA ALA A 55 11.53 14.24 -17.08
C ALA A 55 12.61 13.65 -18.02
N ALA A 56 13.78 13.33 -17.50
CA ALA A 56 14.87 12.71 -18.28
C ALA A 56 14.44 11.35 -18.85
N GLY A 57 13.78 10.51 -18.06
CA GLY A 57 13.31 9.19 -18.46
C GLY A 57 12.30 9.20 -19.60
N ILE A 58 11.42 10.21 -19.66
CA ILE A 58 10.47 10.38 -20.76
C ILE A 58 10.99 11.27 -21.90
N GLY A 59 12.24 11.71 -21.85
CA GLY A 59 12.82 12.60 -22.88
C GLY A 59 12.27 14.03 -22.87
N ALA A 60 11.78 14.50 -21.72
CA ALA A 60 11.21 15.84 -21.54
C ALA A 60 12.17 16.78 -20.80
N GLY A 61 11.99 18.08 -21.00
CA GLY A 61 12.62 19.07 -20.12
C GLY A 61 11.91 19.15 -18.77
N THR A 62 12.65 19.34 -17.68
CA THR A 62 12.09 19.41 -16.31
C THR A 62 11.00 20.50 -16.20
N MET A 63 11.19 21.66 -16.82
CA MET A 63 10.19 22.74 -16.83
C MET A 63 8.92 22.34 -17.57
N SER A 64 9.03 21.52 -18.63
CA SER A 64 7.88 20.99 -19.35
C SER A 64 7.06 20.05 -18.45
N LEU A 65 7.72 19.22 -17.63
CA LEU A 65 7.04 18.30 -16.70
C LEU A 65 6.15 19.04 -15.70
N TYR A 66 6.61 20.19 -15.18
CA TYR A 66 5.83 21.02 -14.25
C TYR A 66 4.51 21.55 -14.84
N ASN A 67 4.38 21.60 -16.16
CA ASN A 67 3.10 21.93 -16.81
C ASN A 67 2.05 20.81 -16.69
N TYR A 68 2.49 19.56 -16.54
CA TYR A 68 1.62 18.39 -16.36
C TYR A 68 1.40 18.04 -14.90
N VAL A 69 2.47 18.14 -14.10
CA VAL A 69 2.54 17.75 -12.69
C VAL A 69 3.22 18.86 -11.91
N PRO A 70 2.47 19.80 -11.32
CA PRO A 70 3.02 21.00 -10.69
C PRO A 70 3.83 20.75 -9.42
N ARG A 71 3.50 19.70 -8.67
CA ARG A 71 4.13 19.38 -7.37
C ARG A 71 4.58 17.94 -7.34
N LYS A 72 5.55 17.63 -6.49
CA LYS A 72 6.01 16.25 -6.26
C LYS A 72 4.88 15.38 -5.67
N ASP A 73 4.06 15.97 -4.81
CA ASP A 73 2.91 15.27 -4.23
C ASP A 73 1.88 14.87 -5.31
N ASP A 74 1.64 15.73 -6.30
CA ASP A 74 0.80 15.41 -7.46
C ASP A 74 1.38 14.21 -8.27
N LEU A 75 2.73 14.11 -8.35
CA LEU A 75 3.38 12.96 -8.97
C LEU A 75 3.13 11.68 -8.16
N TYR A 76 3.21 11.75 -6.85
CA TYR A 76 2.92 10.62 -5.98
C TYR A 76 1.46 10.17 -6.06
N GLU A 77 0.51 11.11 -6.17
CA GLU A 77 -0.89 10.78 -6.43
C GLU A 77 -1.06 10.02 -7.75
N LEU A 78 -0.41 10.48 -8.83
CA LEU A 78 -0.45 9.79 -10.12
C LEU A 78 0.17 8.40 -10.07
N MET A 79 1.27 8.21 -9.32
CA MET A 79 1.91 6.90 -9.13
C MET A 79 1.00 5.93 -8.38
N VAL A 80 0.39 6.37 -7.28
CA VAL A 80 -0.54 5.55 -6.48
C VAL A 80 -1.75 5.16 -7.33
N ASP A 81 -2.31 6.10 -8.10
CA ASP A 81 -3.43 5.82 -9.00
C ASP A 81 -3.04 4.83 -10.11
N ALA A 82 -1.86 4.98 -10.71
CA ALA A 82 -1.39 4.06 -11.74
C ALA A 82 -1.32 2.62 -11.23
N VAL A 83 -0.78 2.40 -10.02
CA VAL A 83 -0.78 1.08 -9.37
C VAL A 83 -2.20 0.64 -8.99
N GLY A 84 -3.07 1.58 -8.60
CA GLY A 84 -4.50 1.30 -8.39
C GLY A 84 -5.20 0.75 -9.63
N GLY A 85 -4.72 1.10 -10.83
CA GLY A 85 -5.22 0.54 -12.10
C GLY A 85 -4.79 -0.91 -12.38
N GLU A 86 -3.91 -1.48 -11.56
CA GLU A 86 -3.46 -2.88 -11.70
C GLU A 86 -4.39 -3.88 -10.97
N TYR A 87 -5.40 -3.41 -10.24
CA TYR A 87 -6.38 -4.32 -9.65
C TYR A 87 -7.20 -5.01 -10.74
N GLU A 88 -7.34 -6.31 -10.61
CA GLU A 88 -8.21 -7.13 -11.45
C GLU A 88 -9.55 -7.32 -10.73
N PHE A 89 -10.55 -6.50 -11.09
CA PHE A 89 -11.88 -6.58 -10.51
C PHE A 89 -12.68 -7.70 -11.19
N THR A 90 -13.03 -8.72 -10.43
CA THR A 90 -13.91 -9.81 -10.86
C THR A 90 -15.32 -9.58 -10.33
N ARG A 91 -16.33 -10.16 -11.00
CA ARG A 91 -17.70 -10.07 -10.50
C ARG A 91 -17.79 -10.64 -9.07
N PRO A 92 -18.43 -9.93 -8.11
CA PRO A 92 -18.65 -10.44 -6.76
C PRO A 92 -19.32 -11.81 -6.75
N THR A 93 -18.84 -12.70 -5.89
CA THR A 93 -19.33 -14.08 -5.80
C THR A 93 -20.62 -14.21 -4.97
N GLY A 94 -20.91 -13.22 -4.14
CA GLY A 94 -21.96 -13.24 -3.14
C GLY A 94 -21.47 -13.69 -1.75
N ASP A 95 -20.30 -14.27 -1.66
CA ASP A 95 -19.58 -14.46 -0.39
C ASP A 95 -18.62 -13.27 -0.16
N TRP A 96 -19.14 -12.21 0.46
CA TRP A 96 -18.40 -10.98 0.69
C TRP A 96 -17.09 -11.18 1.48
N ARG A 97 -17.03 -12.22 2.35
CA ARG A 97 -15.81 -12.53 3.10
C ARG A 97 -14.72 -13.09 2.18
N ALA A 98 -15.10 -13.99 1.29
CA ALA A 98 -14.20 -14.54 0.29
C ALA A 98 -13.74 -13.47 -0.70
N ASP A 99 -14.65 -12.59 -1.15
CA ASP A 99 -14.37 -11.51 -2.08
C ASP A 99 -13.38 -10.49 -1.48
N LEU A 100 -13.61 -10.04 -0.23
CA LEU A 100 -12.70 -9.12 0.45
C LEU A 100 -11.34 -9.76 0.80
N LEU A 101 -11.31 -11.05 1.12
CA LEU A 101 -10.04 -11.76 1.30
C LEU A 101 -9.24 -11.81 -0.01
N ALA A 102 -9.91 -12.04 -1.14
CA ALA A 102 -9.27 -12.01 -2.45
C ALA A 102 -8.70 -10.62 -2.78
N LEU A 103 -9.45 -9.55 -2.50
CA LEU A 103 -8.97 -8.17 -2.66
C LEU A 103 -7.79 -7.85 -1.74
N ALA A 104 -7.84 -8.29 -0.48
CA ALA A 104 -6.73 -8.11 0.46
C ALA A 104 -5.45 -8.82 -0.03
N ARG A 105 -5.57 -9.99 -0.64
CA ARG A 105 -4.45 -10.72 -1.27
C ARG A 105 -3.90 -9.96 -2.48
N GLN A 106 -4.76 -9.40 -3.34
CA GLN A 106 -4.32 -8.54 -4.46
C GLN A 106 -3.57 -7.32 -3.94
N THR A 107 -4.12 -6.62 -2.93
CA THR A 107 -3.48 -5.46 -2.30
C THR A 107 -2.08 -5.83 -1.77
N ARG A 108 -1.96 -6.97 -1.06
CA ARG A 108 -0.67 -7.46 -0.57
C ARG A 108 0.30 -7.73 -1.73
N ALA A 109 -0.17 -8.38 -2.80
CA ALA A 109 0.66 -8.69 -3.97
C ALA A 109 1.15 -7.41 -4.68
N LEU A 110 0.29 -6.39 -4.83
CA LEU A 110 0.65 -5.09 -5.39
C LEU A 110 1.70 -4.38 -4.53
N MET A 111 1.55 -4.39 -3.20
CA MET A 111 2.53 -3.78 -2.30
C MET A 111 3.88 -4.50 -2.29
N HIS A 112 3.91 -5.81 -2.54
CA HIS A 112 5.17 -6.55 -2.74
C HIS A 112 5.81 -6.26 -4.09
N ARG A 113 5.02 -6.04 -5.15
CA ARG A 113 5.51 -5.63 -6.47
C ARG A 113 6.03 -4.19 -6.44
N HIS A 114 5.38 -3.32 -5.65
CA HIS A 114 5.69 -1.90 -5.48
C HIS A 114 6.03 -1.60 -4.01
N PRO A 115 7.24 -1.94 -3.53
CA PRO A 115 7.57 -1.86 -2.09
C PRO A 115 7.52 -0.46 -1.48
N TRP A 116 7.48 0.55 -2.31
CA TRP A 116 7.32 1.96 -1.94
C TRP A 116 5.85 2.34 -1.65
N LEU A 117 4.88 1.58 -2.17
CA LEU A 117 3.46 1.90 -2.12
C LEU A 117 2.93 2.09 -0.68
N PRO A 118 3.23 1.23 0.32
CA PRO A 118 2.75 1.42 1.69
C PRO A 118 3.17 2.76 2.31
N ARG A 119 4.29 3.33 1.86
CA ARG A 119 4.80 4.63 2.35
C ARG A 119 4.04 5.83 1.79
N LEU A 120 3.39 5.68 0.65
CA LEU A 120 2.61 6.74 -0.02
C LEU A 120 1.12 6.63 0.23
N LEU A 121 0.63 5.49 0.74
CA LEU A 121 -0.77 5.35 1.06
C LEU A 121 -1.15 6.28 2.21
N SER A 122 -2.01 7.24 1.89
CA SER A 122 -2.51 8.25 2.80
C SER A 122 -4.00 8.48 2.51
N PRO A 123 -4.82 8.82 3.51
CA PRO A 123 -6.21 9.22 3.27
C PRO A 123 -6.36 10.37 2.26
N VAL A 124 -5.32 11.21 2.10
CA VAL A 124 -5.31 12.30 1.11
C VAL A 124 -5.32 11.79 -0.33
N HIS A 125 -4.74 10.62 -0.59
CA HIS A 125 -4.66 10.03 -1.94
C HIS A 125 -5.88 9.13 -2.28
N GLY A 126 -6.88 9.06 -1.40
CA GLY A 126 -8.01 8.13 -1.51
C GLY A 126 -9.10 8.53 -2.52
N PHE A 127 -8.94 9.62 -3.27
CA PHE A 127 -9.95 10.14 -4.20
C PHE A 127 -9.49 10.20 -5.67
N SER A 128 -8.49 9.42 -6.01
CA SER A 128 -8.07 9.25 -7.41
C SER A 128 -9.05 8.36 -8.17
N PRO A 129 -9.10 8.42 -9.51
CA PRO A 129 -10.05 7.62 -10.30
C PRO A 129 -10.00 6.13 -10.00
N ASN A 130 -8.81 5.53 -9.91
CA ASN A 130 -8.66 4.11 -9.61
C ASN A 130 -8.93 3.78 -8.14
N ALA A 131 -8.66 4.72 -7.20
CA ALA A 131 -9.05 4.56 -5.80
C ALA A 131 -10.57 4.58 -5.64
N LEU A 132 -11.29 5.43 -6.38
CA LEU A 132 -12.76 5.42 -6.40
C LEU A 132 -13.31 4.12 -6.99
N ALA A 133 -12.73 3.62 -8.09
CA ALA A 133 -13.12 2.33 -8.68
C ALA A 133 -12.88 1.16 -7.69
N TYR A 134 -11.78 1.19 -6.95
CA TYR A 134 -11.49 0.22 -5.89
C TYR A 134 -12.52 0.26 -4.78
N LEU A 135 -12.89 1.45 -4.29
CA LEU A 135 -13.92 1.60 -3.23
C LEU A 135 -15.29 1.13 -3.71
N GLU A 136 -15.69 1.52 -4.93
CA GLU A 136 -16.96 1.09 -5.53
C GLU A 136 -17.02 -0.44 -5.62
N HIS A 137 -15.97 -1.08 -6.14
CA HIS A 137 -15.92 -2.53 -6.23
C HIS A 137 -15.98 -3.22 -4.85
N ASN A 138 -15.31 -2.68 -3.82
CA ASN A 138 -15.43 -3.19 -2.45
C ASN A 138 -16.86 -3.08 -1.91
N LEU A 139 -17.56 -1.98 -2.18
CA LEU A 139 -18.95 -1.80 -1.78
C LEU A 139 -19.88 -2.79 -2.52
N ASP A 140 -19.62 -3.06 -3.80
CA ASP A 140 -20.32 -4.10 -4.57
C ASP A 140 -20.13 -5.49 -3.92
N CYS A 141 -18.90 -5.84 -3.54
CA CYS A 141 -18.62 -7.08 -2.80
C CYS A 141 -19.38 -7.13 -1.46
N LEU A 142 -19.51 -6.00 -0.79
CA LEU A 142 -20.20 -5.87 0.50
C LEU A 142 -21.74 -5.70 0.38
N ALA A 143 -22.33 -5.76 -0.81
CA ALA A 143 -23.77 -5.64 -0.98
C ALA A 143 -24.56 -6.68 -0.16
N PRO A 144 -24.12 -7.95 0.00
CA PRO A 144 -24.83 -8.94 0.83
C PRO A 144 -24.71 -8.69 2.34
N LEU A 145 -23.79 -7.85 2.81
CA LEU A 145 -23.64 -7.54 4.24
C LEU A 145 -24.75 -6.60 4.68
N ASP A 146 -25.56 -7.03 5.64
CA ASP A 146 -26.61 -6.20 6.26
C ASP A 146 -25.96 -5.26 7.28
N ALA A 147 -25.44 -4.14 6.79
CA ALA A 147 -24.81 -3.09 7.58
C ALA A 147 -24.96 -1.74 6.85
N PRO A 148 -24.98 -0.60 7.59
CA PRO A 148 -24.94 0.73 7.00
C PRO A 148 -23.68 0.93 6.11
N ASP A 149 -23.82 1.69 5.02
CA ASP A 149 -22.69 1.93 4.09
C ASP A 149 -21.49 2.60 4.76
N GLY A 150 -21.70 3.44 5.79
CA GLY A 150 -20.63 4.01 6.60
C GLY A 150 -19.79 2.93 7.29
N GLU A 151 -20.42 1.92 7.88
CA GLU A 151 -19.73 0.79 8.53
C GLU A 151 -18.99 -0.08 7.49
N LYS A 152 -19.56 -0.24 6.29
CA LYS A 152 -18.85 -0.93 5.17
C LYS A 152 -17.57 -0.20 4.78
N LEU A 153 -17.61 1.13 4.71
CA LEU A 153 -16.41 1.94 4.45
C LEU A 153 -15.38 1.83 5.59
N GLU A 154 -15.83 1.79 6.84
CA GLU A 154 -14.95 1.55 7.99
C GLU A 154 -14.28 0.18 7.93
N LEU A 155 -15.01 -0.87 7.53
CA LEU A 155 -14.47 -2.21 7.34
C LEU A 155 -13.39 -2.21 6.23
N ILE A 156 -13.66 -1.58 5.08
CA ILE A 156 -12.68 -1.44 3.99
C ILE A 156 -11.42 -0.73 4.50
N ALA A 157 -11.57 0.37 5.23
CA ALA A 157 -10.46 1.12 5.80
C ALA A 157 -9.65 0.28 6.82
N ALA A 158 -10.32 -0.50 7.66
CA ALA A 158 -9.68 -1.39 8.63
C ALA A 158 -8.85 -2.49 7.94
N ILE A 159 -9.41 -3.11 6.89
CA ILE A 159 -8.70 -4.13 6.09
C ILE A 159 -7.47 -3.50 5.43
N ASN A 160 -7.64 -2.37 4.75
CA ASN A 160 -6.54 -1.69 4.06
C ASN A 160 -5.42 -1.28 5.02
N GLY A 161 -5.78 -0.75 6.20
CA GLY A 161 -4.82 -0.41 7.26
C GLY A 161 -4.06 -1.64 7.77
N MET A 162 -4.77 -2.75 7.99
CA MET A 162 -4.16 -4.01 8.40
C MET A 162 -3.20 -4.56 7.33
N VAL A 163 -3.63 -4.61 6.07
CA VAL A 163 -2.81 -5.08 4.93
C VAL A 163 -1.55 -4.23 4.81
N SER A 164 -1.69 -2.90 4.82
CA SER A 164 -0.55 -1.98 4.70
C SER A 164 0.47 -2.17 5.82
N THR A 165 0.01 -2.28 7.07
CA THR A 165 0.90 -2.49 8.23
C THR A 165 1.58 -3.85 8.16
N TYR A 166 0.85 -4.88 7.75
CA TYR A 166 1.38 -6.23 7.62
C TYR A 166 2.49 -6.29 6.57
N VAL A 167 2.22 -5.77 5.38
CA VAL A 167 3.21 -5.75 4.28
C VAL A 167 4.40 -4.86 4.60
N ALA A 168 4.20 -3.71 5.23
CA ALA A 168 5.32 -2.87 5.69
C ALA A 168 6.25 -3.65 6.65
N GLY A 169 5.68 -4.47 7.53
CA GLY A 169 6.44 -5.38 8.40
C GLY A 169 7.22 -6.44 7.62
N GLU A 170 6.58 -7.10 6.64
CA GLU A 170 7.24 -8.09 5.77
C GLU A 170 8.41 -7.48 5.00
N LEU A 171 8.20 -6.30 4.39
CA LEU A 171 9.24 -5.58 3.64
C LEU A 171 10.41 -5.16 4.54
N ALA A 172 10.12 -4.67 5.75
CA ALA A 172 11.14 -4.29 6.71
C ALA A 172 11.97 -5.50 7.19
N LEU A 173 11.33 -6.65 7.40
CA LEU A 173 12.03 -7.90 7.74
C LEU A 173 12.93 -8.37 6.58
N ALA A 174 12.41 -8.35 5.35
CA ALA A 174 13.19 -8.72 4.16
C ALA A 174 14.39 -7.79 3.93
N GLU A 175 14.23 -6.48 4.14
CA GLU A 175 15.34 -5.52 4.05
C GLU A 175 16.38 -5.75 5.14
N ARG A 176 15.91 -5.98 6.37
CA ARG A 176 16.79 -6.33 7.50
C ARG A 176 17.60 -7.59 7.19
N ALA A 177 16.95 -8.66 6.71
CA ALA A 177 17.61 -9.91 6.36
C ALA A 177 18.74 -9.72 5.33
N ARG A 178 18.52 -8.86 4.33
CA ARG A 178 19.54 -8.52 3.31
C ARG A 178 20.70 -7.71 3.86
N SER A 179 20.48 -6.90 4.88
CA SER A 179 21.50 -6.00 5.45
C SER A 179 22.36 -6.64 6.54
N LEU A 180 21.98 -7.79 7.07
CA LEU A 180 22.68 -8.44 8.19
C LEU A 180 23.88 -9.27 7.71
N PRO A 181 25.00 -9.26 8.44
CA PRO A 181 26.19 -10.05 8.12
C PRO A 181 26.07 -11.53 8.54
N TRP A 182 24.98 -11.95 9.16
CA TRP A 182 24.70 -13.32 9.60
C TRP A 182 23.38 -13.83 9.02
N SER A 183 23.16 -15.14 9.06
CA SER A 183 21.94 -15.77 8.57
C SER A 183 20.76 -15.54 9.52
N GLU A 184 19.55 -15.51 8.97
CA GLU A 184 18.30 -15.46 9.74
C GLU A 184 18.22 -16.58 10.77
N ALA A 185 18.64 -17.80 10.41
CA ALA A 185 18.65 -18.95 11.31
C ALA A 185 19.55 -18.73 12.53
N ALA A 186 20.73 -18.12 12.33
CA ALA A 186 21.64 -17.79 13.42
C ALA A 186 21.03 -16.75 14.37
N GLU A 187 20.40 -15.72 13.82
CA GLU A 187 19.69 -14.70 14.61
C GLU A 187 18.51 -15.29 15.36
N ALA A 188 17.70 -16.11 14.71
CA ALA A 188 16.56 -16.80 15.31
C ALA A 188 16.98 -17.66 16.51
N GLY A 189 18.09 -18.41 16.39
CA GLY A 189 18.64 -19.20 17.48
C GLY A 189 19.02 -18.34 18.69
N VAL A 190 19.70 -17.21 18.49
CA VAL A 190 20.06 -16.28 19.57
C VAL A 190 18.81 -15.69 20.24
N ARG A 191 17.82 -15.27 19.45
CA ARG A 191 16.56 -14.71 19.97
C ARG A 191 15.76 -15.76 20.75
N ALA A 192 15.66 -16.98 20.24
CA ALA A 192 14.98 -18.08 20.92
C ALA A 192 15.65 -18.42 22.28
N SER A 193 16.98 -18.47 22.29
CA SER A 193 17.74 -18.70 23.54
C SER A 193 17.51 -17.57 24.55
N TRP A 194 17.57 -16.33 24.14
CA TRP A 194 17.29 -15.17 24.99
C TRP A 194 15.85 -15.22 25.54
N LEU A 195 14.86 -15.44 24.65
CA LEU A 195 13.46 -15.56 25.08
C LEU A 195 13.26 -16.69 26.08
N GLY A 196 13.81 -17.89 25.83
CA GLY A 196 13.76 -19.01 26.71
C GLY A 196 14.31 -18.67 28.10
N SER A 197 15.45 -17.98 28.18
CA SER A 197 16.03 -17.52 29.43
C SER A 197 15.13 -16.57 30.23
N ARG A 198 14.40 -15.69 29.49
CA ARG A 198 13.46 -14.74 30.10
C ARG A 198 12.19 -15.42 30.62
N LEU A 199 11.64 -16.34 29.84
CA LEU A 199 10.47 -17.13 30.27
C LEU A 199 10.75 -17.99 31.47
N ALA A 200 11.97 -18.55 31.59
CA ALA A 200 12.39 -19.33 32.73
C ALA A 200 12.44 -18.54 34.06
N THR A 201 12.48 -17.21 34.03
CA THR A 201 12.40 -16.39 35.27
C THR A 201 11.02 -16.41 35.93
N GLY A 202 9.98 -16.90 35.27
CA GLY A 202 8.61 -16.88 35.77
C GLY A 202 7.93 -15.52 35.74
N GLN A 203 8.60 -14.45 35.25
CA GLN A 203 8.02 -13.10 35.18
C GLN A 203 6.93 -12.94 34.12
N TYR A 204 6.85 -13.86 33.14
CA TYR A 204 5.95 -13.79 31.98
C TYR A 204 5.06 -15.05 31.87
N PRO A 205 4.24 -15.39 32.86
CA PRO A 205 3.55 -16.68 32.90
C PRO A 205 2.50 -16.84 31.81
N ARG A 206 1.80 -15.74 31.41
CA ARG A 206 0.82 -15.76 30.33
C ARG A 206 1.47 -15.95 28.97
N LEU A 207 2.61 -15.28 28.72
CA LEU A 207 3.37 -15.43 27.48
C LEU A 207 3.93 -16.84 27.37
N ALA A 208 4.50 -17.38 28.46
CA ALA A 208 4.99 -18.75 28.51
C ALA A 208 3.88 -19.76 28.16
N ALA A 209 2.69 -19.62 28.74
CA ALA A 209 1.55 -20.48 28.46
C ALA A 209 1.09 -20.36 26.98
N ALA A 210 1.03 -19.16 26.44
CA ALA A 210 0.64 -18.93 25.04
C ALA A 210 1.63 -19.58 24.06
N LEU A 211 2.93 -19.47 24.32
CA LEU A 211 3.97 -20.08 23.50
C LEU A 211 4.01 -21.62 23.64
N ALA A 212 3.76 -22.16 24.82
CA ALA A 212 3.61 -23.59 25.03
C ALA A 212 2.39 -24.17 24.30
N GLY A 213 1.36 -23.37 24.07
CA GLY A 213 0.18 -23.72 23.27
C GLY A 213 0.40 -23.65 21.75
N GLY A 214 1.65 -23.46 21.29
CA GLY A 214 1.99 -23.44 19.86
C GLY A 214 1.81 -22.08 19.18
N ALA A 215 1.60 -21.00 19.96
CA ALA A 215 1.64 -19.66 19.39
C ALA A 215 3.08 -19.33 18.99
N PRO A 216 3.33 -18.90 17.75
CA PRO A 216 4.68 -18.52 17.33
C PRO A 216 5.12 -17.27 18.09
N PRO A 217 6.34 -17.26 18.67
CA PRO A 217 6.81 -16.16 19.52
C PRO A 217 7.09 -14.86 18.77
N VAL A 218 7.39 -14.95 17.51
CA VAL A 218 7.69 -13.82 16.61
C VAL A 218 7.41 -14.29 15.17
N PRO A 219 7.06 -13.43 14.23
CA PRO A 219 7.13 -13.76 12.81
C PRO A 219 8.58 -14.13 12.48
N ASP A 220 8.89 -15.42 12.45
CA ASP A 220 10.25 -15.92 12.29
C ASP A 220 10.36 -16.82 11.06
N ALA A 221 11.58 -16.99 10.56
CA ALA A 221 11.92 -17.85 9.44
C ALA A 221 11.34 -19.26 9.64
N GLY A 222 10.27 -19.59 8.94
CA GLY A 222 9.57 -20.87 9.08
C GLY A 222 8.05 -20.74 9.22
N LEU A 223 7.52 -19.54 9.51
CA LEU A 223 6.08 -19.28 9.40
C LEU A 223 5.70 -19.01 7.95
N ASP A 224 4.68 -19.73 7.50
CA ASP A 224 4.00 -19.34 6.26
C ASP A 224 3.27 -18.01 6.50
N MET A 225 3.96 -16.92 6.18
CA MET A 225 3.46 -15.56 6.35
C MET A 225 2.17 -15.33 5.55
N ALA A 226 2.01 -16.00 4.40
CA ALA A 226 0.78 -15.90 3.62
C ALA A 226 -0.38 -16.55 4.38
N ALA A 227 -0.18 -17.73 4.97
CA ALA A 227 -1.21 -18.36 5.78
C ALA A 227 -1.53 -17.58 7.06
N VAL A 228 -0.54 -16.91 7.67
CA VAL A 228 -0.79 -16.02 8.83
C VAL A 228 -1.60 -14.81 8.40
N PHE A 229 -1.26 -14.20 7.28
CA PHE A 229 -2.01 -13.08 6.70
C PHE A 229 -3.46 -13.46 6.45
N ASP A 230 -3.70 -14.56 5.74
CA ASP A 230 -5.04 -15.05 5.42
C ASP A 230 -5.90 -15.29 6.66
N ARG A 231 -5.32 -15.96 7.67
CA ARG A 231 -6.01 -16.19 8.96
C ARG A 231 -6.34 -14.89 9.67
N SER A 232 -5.45 -13.91 9.61
CA SER A 232 -5.64 -12.62 10.29
C SER A 232 -6.74 -11.80 9.62
N VAL A 233 -6.76 -11.72 8.29
CA VAL A 233 -7.84 -11.08 7.53
C VAL A 233 -9.16 -11.81 7.77
N SER A 234 -9.18 -13.15 7.69
CA SER A 234 -10.40 -13.94 7.90
C SER A 234 -10.98 -13.76 9.31
N ARG A 235 -10.14 -13.62 10.34
CA ARG A 235 -10.60 -13.33 11.71
C ARG A 235 -11.22 -11.94 11.81
N LEU A 236 -10.60 -10.93 11.18
CA LEU A 236 -11.16 -9.59 11.13
C LEU A 236 -12.53 -9.61 10.45
N LEU A 237 -12.64 -10.26 9.29
CA LEU A 237 -13.91 -10.39 8.55
C LEU A 237 -14.96 -11.19 9.33
N GLY A 238 -14.55 -12.19 10.10
CA GLY A 238 -15.44 -13.01 10.93
C GLY A 238 -16.04 -12.26 12.12
N ALA A 239 -15.40 -11.17 12.57
CA ALA A 239 -15.92 -10.32 13.65
C ALA A 239 -17.03 -9.35 13.19
N TRP A 240 -17.23 -9.18 11.88
CA TRP A 240 -18.26 -8.30 11.32
C TRP A 240 -19.50 -9.11 10.90
N GLY A 241 -20.67 -8.60 11.29
CA GLY A 241 -21.96 -9.22 10.92
C GLY A 241 -22.28 -10.50 11.72
N SER A 242 -21.77 -10.59 12.96
CA SER A 242 -22.20 -11.57 13.98
C SER A 242 -23.18 -10.96 14.96
#